data_fbf12cf78edd8f80b84ae89bff84fc38
#
_entry.id   fbf12cf78edd8f80b84ae89bff84fc38
#
_cell.length_a   1.000
_cell.length_b   1.000
_cell.length_c   1.000
_cell.angle_alpha   90.00
_cell.angle_beta   90.00
_cell.angle_gamma   90.00
#
_symmetry.space_group_name_H-M   'P 1'
#
loop_
_entity.id
_entity.type
_entity.pdbx_description
1 polymer ?
#
loop_
_entity_poly.entity_id
_entity_poly.type
_entity_poly.pdbx_seq_one_letter_code
_entity_poly.pdbx_strand_id
1 'polypeptide(L)'
;MTLSRIELADWRAVHSWASLAQVCRFQTWGPNTEEQTRTFVATAVEAWVHSPQQRFAYAARVGGEVLGMGELHVRGRRHRQGEITYAVHPRVWGQGVGTAIGKALLARGFEDLKLHRIHATCDPRNLGSARVLGKLGMTWEGRHRHTALIRDGWRDSEMFSIIEDEWRAVTPSSRPPHG
;
A
#
# COMPACT_ATOMS: atom_id res chain seq x y z
N MET A 1 -3.13 -15.69 -0.09
CA MET A 1 -2.19 -14.62 0.30
C MET A 1 -2.46 -14.21 1.73
N THR A 2 -1.43 -14.01 2.54
CA THR A 2 -1.50 -13.49 3.91
C THR A 2 -0.66 -12.21 4.03
N LEU A 3 -1.10 -11.26 4.86
CA LEU A 3 -0.26 -10.14 5.30
C LEU A 3 0.27 -10.43 6.69
N SER A 4 1.58 -10.30 6.87
CA SER A 4 2.25 -10.35 8.17
C SER A 4 3.07 -9.07 8.36
N ARG A 5 3.40 -8.71 9.60
CA ARG A 5 4.38 -7.65 9.82
C ARG A 5 5.65 -7.95 9.04
N ILE A 6 6.25 -6.92 8.44
CA ILE A 6 7.54 -7.08 7.79
C ILE A 6 8.62 -7.37 8.84
N GLU A 7 9.54 -8.25 8.52
CA GLU A 7 10.65 -8.67 9.37
C GLU A 7 11.99 -8.34 8.73
N LEU A 8 13.04 -8.23 9.52
CA LEU A 8 14.39 -7.97 8.99
C LEU A 8 14.81 -9.04 7.98
N ALA A 9 14.43 -10.28 8.19
CA ALA A 9 14.74 -11.39 7.29
C ALA A 9 14.13 -11.25 5.89
N ASP A 10 13.06 -10.47 5.75
CA ASP A 10 12.34 -10.29 4.47
C ASP A 10 13.11 -9.45 3.44
N TRP A 11 14.20 -8.78 3.83
CA TRP A 11 14.90 -7.84 2.97
C TRP A 11 15.35 -8.45 1.63
N ARG A 12 15.79 -9.73 1.61
CA ARG A 12 16.21 -10.39 0.36
C ARG A 12 15.05 -10.54 -0.61
N ALA A 13 13.89 -10.95 -0.10
CA ALA A 13 12.69 -11.07 -0.91
C ALA A 13 12.22 -9.69 -1.40
N VAL A 14 12.25 -8.66 -0.55
CA VAL A 14 11.97 -7.27 -0.96
C VAL A 14 12.95 -6.82 -2.02
N HIS A 15 14.26 -7.09 -1.88
CA HIS A 15 15.28 -6.71 -2.85
C HIS A 15 15.06 -7.36 -4.22
N SER A 16 14.56 -8.60 -4.26
CA SER A 16 14.35 -9.33 -5.52
C SER A 16 13.42 -8.60 -6.51
N TRP A 17 12.57 -7.69 -6.03
CA TRP A 17 11.71 -6.85 -6.87
C TRP A 17 12.01 -5.36 -6.72
N ALA A 18 12.50 -4.89 -5.59
CA ALA A 18 12.85 -3.47 -5.40
C ALA A 18 14.07 -3.03 -6.22
N SER A 19 14.90 -3.97 -6.67
CA SER A 19 16.03 -3.73 -7.59
C SER A 19 15.63 -3.74 -9.07
N LEU A 20 14.37 -4.08 -9.41
CA LEU A 20 13.92 -4.18 -10.79
C LEU A 20 13.41 -2.83 -11.32
N ALA A 21 14.01 -2.34 -12.40
CA ALA A 21 13.62 -1.07 -13.03
C ALA A 21 12.13 -1.02 -13.39
N GLN A 22 11.54 -2.13 -13.84
CA GLN A 22 10.12 -2.20 -14.19
C GLN A 22 9.19 -1.99 -12.99
N VAL A 23 9.59 -2.40 -11.78
CA VAL A 23 8.83 -2.18 -10.54
C VAL A 23 8.93 -0.73 -10.10
N CYS A 24 10.12 -0.15 -10.26
CA CYS A 24 10.43 1.21 -9.82
C CYS A 24 10.03 2.29 -10.83
N ARG A 25 9.56 1.89 -12.02
CA ARG A 25 9.32 2.82 -13.15
C ARG A 25 8.50 4.03 -12.76
N PHE A 26 7.47 3.85 -11.95
CA PHE A 26 6.53 4.89 -11.53
C PHE A 26 6.71 5.33 -10.08
N GLN A 27 7.78 4.88 -9.43
CA GLN A 27 8.04 5.14 -8.01
C GLN A 27 9.07 6.25 -7.84
N THR A 28 9.02 6.92 -6.69
CA THR A 28 10.02 7.90 -6.26
C THR A 28 11.32 7.26 -5.73
N TRP A 29 11.34 5.92 -5.64
CA TRP A 29 12.46 5.12 -5.13
C TRP A 29 12.90 4.07 -6.15
N GLY A 30 14.07 3.50 -5.90
CA GLY A 30 14.67 2.40 -6.68
C GLY A 30 15.08 2.79 -8.12
N PRO A 31 15.65 1.85 -8.86
CA PRO A 31 16.06 0.51 -8.40
C PRO A 31 17.00 0.58 -7.20
N ASN A 32 16.68 -0.17 -6.15
CA ASN A 32 17.44 -0.12 -4.91
C ASN A 32 18.71 -0.98 -4.97
N THR A 33 19.79 -0.50 -4.36
CA THR A 33 20.91 -1.35 -3.95
C THR A 33 20.48 -2.26 -2.79
N GLU A 34 21.27 -3.29 -2.48
CA GLU A 34 21.02 -4.13 -1.29
C GLU A 34 21.00 -3.29 -0.01
N GLU A 35 21.93 -2.37 0.14
CA GLU A 35 22.02 -1.48 1.31
C GLU A 35 20.76 -0.62 1.46
N GLN A 36 20.29 0.00 0.38
CA GLN A 36 19.06 0.76 0.39
C GLN A 36 17.84 -0.09 0.78
N THR A 37 17.78 -1.33 0.30
CA THR A 37 16.70 -2.25 0.65
C THR A 37 16.78 -2.66 2.12
N ARG A 38 17.96 -2.97 2.64
CA ARG A 38 18.17 -3.30 4.07
C ARG A 38 17.74 -2.14 4.96
N THR A 39 18.19 -0.92 4.64
CA THR A 39 17.81 0.30 5.37
C THR A 39 16.30 0.50 5.35
N PHE A 40 15.66 0.38 4.17
CA PHE A 40 14.20 0.50 4.05
C PHE A 40 13.47 -0.51 4.93
N VAL A 41 13.87 -1.80 4.90
CA VAL A 41 13.23 -2.84 5.71
C VAL A 41 13.49 -2.61 7.20
N ALA A 42 14.69 -2.21 7.59
CA ALA A 42 15.01 -1.89 8.98
C ALA A 42 14.12 -0.76 9.52
N THR A 43 13.99 0.34 8.78
CA THR A 43 13.11 1.45 9.19
C THR A 43 11.63 1.07 9.21
N ALA A 44 11.20 0.14 8.34
CA ALA A 44 9.85 -0.37 8.33
C ALA A 44 9.56 -1.26 9.55
N VAL A 45 10.53 -2.06 9.97
CA VAL A 45 10.45 -2.87 11.21
C VAL A 45 10.47 -1.97 12.44
N GLU A 46 11.36 -0.98 12.48
CA GLU A 46 11.45 -0.03 13.60
C GLU A 46 10.14 0.76 13.80
N ALA A 47 9.44 1.10 12.72
CA ALA A 47 8.17 1.82 12.82
C ALA A 47 7.10 1.11 13.66
N TRP A 48 7.23 -0.21 13.89
CA TRP A 48 6.26 -0.98 14.69
C TRP A 48 6.36 -0.73 16.19
N VAL A 49 7.49 -0.20 16.68
CA VAL A 49 7.71 0.11 18.12
C VAL A 49 7.54 1.60 18.42
N HIS A 50 7.32 2.43 17.41
CA HIS A 50 7.09 3.87 17.63
C HIS A 50 5.74 4.13 18.29
N SER A 51 5.70 5.08 19.20
CA SER A 51 4.48 5.57 19.84
C SER A 51 4.38 7.09 19.70
N PRO A 52 3.32 7.61 19.10
CA PRO A 52 2.23 6.93 18.41
C PRO A 52 2.65 6.30 17.07
N GLN A 53 2.25 5.06 16.84
CA GLN A 53 2.55 4.40 15.56
C GLN A 53 1.79 5.08 14.41
N GLN A 54 2.52 5.44 13.34
CA GLN A 54 1.97 6.10 12.15
C GLN A 54 2.19 5.30 10.86
N ARG A 55 3.14 4.36 10.86
CA ARG A 55 3.49 3.52 9.71
C ARG A 55 3.28 2.04 10.06
N PHE A 56 2.53 1.35 9.23
CA PHE A 56 2.21 -0.07 9.37
C PHE A 56 2.64 -0.77 8.09
N ALA A 57 3.80 -1.40 8.10
CA ALA A 57 4.39 -2.08 6.96
C ALA A 57 4.19 -3.60 7.05
N TYR A 58 3.69 -4.19 5.96
CA TYR A 58 3.36 -5.61 5.88
C TYR A 58 4.06 -6.27 4.69
N ALA A 59 4.57 -7.46 4.91
CA ALA A 59 4.96 -8.39 3.85
C ALA A 59 3.73 -9.17 3.36
N ALA A 60 3.56 -9.25 2.04
CA ALA A 60 2.51 -10.06 1.41
C ALA A 60 3.08 -11.41 0.98
N ARG A 61 2.63 -12.48 1.65
CA ARG A 61 3.11 -13.85 1.40
C ARG A 61 2.13 -14.61 0.52
N VAL A 62 2.63 -15.14 -0.57
CA VAL A 62 1.90 -16.00 -1.53
C VAL A 62 2.61 -17.35 -1.58
N GLY A 63 1.94 -18.43 -1.17
CA GLY A 63 2.58 -19.74 -1.07
C GLY A 63 3.78 -19.78 -0.09
N GLY A 64 3.80 -18.89 0.91
CA GLY A 64 4.90 -18.78 1.87
C GLY A 64 6.02 -17.80 1.46
N GLU A 65 6.14 -17.45 0.19
CA GLU A 65 7.12 -16.48 -0.31
C GLU A 65 6.62 -15.03 -0.18
N VAL A 66 7.51 -14.10 0.19
CA VAL A 66 7.22 -12.66 0.17
C VAL A 66 7.29 -12.15 -1.28
N LEU A 67 6.14 -11.96 -1.90
CA LEU A 67 6.00 -11.52 -3.29
C LEU A 67 5.37 -10.14 -3.44
N GLY A 68 5.29 -9.39 -2.37
CA GLY A 68 4.83 -8.01 -2.35
C GLY A 68 4.89 -7.45 -0.95
N MET A 69 4.53 -6.20 -0.85
CA MET A 69 4.36 -5.50 0.42
C MET A 69 3.26 -4.46 0.31
N GLY A 70 2.72 -4.08 1.46
CA GLY A 70 1.79 -2.98 1.57
C GLY A 70 2.05 -2.17 2.83
N GLU A 71 1.81 -0.88 2.76
CA GLU A 71 1.92 0.00 3.90
C GLU A 71 0.65 0.81 4.09
N LEU A 72 0.30 1.03 5.35
CA LEU A 72 -0.72 1.97 5.76
C LEU A 72 -0.05 3.04 6.61
N HIS A 73 -0.22 4.30 6.22
CA HIS A 73 0.30 5.46 6.93
C HIS A 73 -0.87 6.27 7.51
N VAL A 74 -0.82 6.58 8.81
CA VAL A 74 -1.74 7.54 9.42
C VAL A 74 -1.22 8.94 9.13
N ARG A 75 -1.94 9.71 8.30
CA ARG A 75 -1.53 11.06 7.85
C ARG A 75 -2.13 12.18 8.67
N GLY A 76 -3.25 11.97 9.32
CA GLY A 76 -3.93 12.98 10.13
C GLY A 76 -4.76 12.32 11.22
N ARG A 77 -4.18 12.12 12.41
CA ARG A 77 -4.87 11.47 13.55
C ARG A 77 -6.17 12.18 13.93
N ARG A 78 -6.13 13.51 14.04
CA ARG A 78 -7.30 14.31 14.39
C ARG A 78 -8.43 14.12 13.37
N HIS A 79 -8.08 14.01 12.09
CA HIS A 79 -9.04 13.87 10.99
C HIS A 79 -9.24 12.40 10.58
N ARG A 80 -8.61 11.45 11.30
CA ARG A 80 -8.73 10.01 11.04
C ARG A 80 -8.43 9.66 9.57
N GLN A 81 -7.35 10.24 9.01
CA GLN A 81 -6.95 10.06 7.62
C GLN A 81 -5.75 9.13 7.50
N GLY A 82 -5.76 8.30 6.47
CA GLY A 82 -4.67 7.40 6.13
C GLY A 82 -4.35 7.38 4.64
N GLU A 83 -3.19 6.84 4.33
CA GLU A 83 -2.72 6.58 2.98
C GLU A 83 -2.25 5.14 2.88
N ILE A 84 -2.63 4.46 1.82
CA ILE A 84 -2.11 3.12 1.51
C ILE A 84 -1.17 3.17 0.31
N THR A 85 -0.10 2.37 0.40
CA THR A 85 0.80 2.11 -0.71
C THR A 85 1.06 0.61 -0.82
N TYR A 86 1.43 0.14 -2.00
CA TYR A 86 1.79 -1.27 -2.21
C TYR A 86 2.75 -1.42 -3.39
N ALA A 87 3.54 -2.49 -3.32
CA ALA A 87 4.36 -2.96 -4.41
C ALA A 87 4.24 -4.49 -4.50
N VAL A 88 4.29 -5.02 -5.73
CA VAL A 88 4.09 -6.45 -6.01
C VAL A 88 5.17 -6.93 -6.95
N HIS A 89 5.75 -8.10 -6.65
CA HIS A 89 6.72 -8.77 -7.52
C HIS A 89 6.11 -9.05 -8.91
N PRO A 90 6.83 -8.81 -10.01
CA PRO A 90 6.31 -9.02 -11.36
C PRO A 90 5.76 -10.43 -11.63
N ARG A 91 6.33 -11.47 -11.01
CA ARG A 91 5.87 -12.87 -11.13
C ARG A 91 4.38 -13.06 -10.82
N VAL A 92 3.78 -12.19 -10.01
CA VAL A 92 2.38 -12.29 -9.59
C VAL A 92 1.53 -11.10 -10.04
N TRP A 93 2.02 -10.33 -11.00
CA TRP A 93 1.20 -9.30 -11.63
C TRP A 93 -0.01 -9.93 -12.38
N GLY A 94 -1.12 -9.23 -12.39
CA GLY A 94 -2.35 -9.73 -13.01
C GLY A 94 -3.11 -10.80 -12.21
N GLN A 95 -2.53 -11.34 -11.14
CA GLN A 95 -3.10 -12.43 -10.33
C GLN A 95 -3.92 -11.93 -9.11
N GLY A 96 -4.24 -10.65 -9.02
CA GLY A 96 -5.07 -10.09 -7.95
C GLY A 96 -4.34 -9.80 -6.64
N VAL A 97 -3.02 -10.07 -6.54
CA VAL A 97 -2.24 -9.88 -5.30
C VAL A 97 -2.29 -8.42 -4.83
N GLY A 98 -2.10 -7.44 -5.72
CA GLY A 98 -2.21 -6.02 -5.37
C GLY A 98 -3.58 -5.64 -4.80
N THR A 99 -4.65 -6.17 -5.38
CA THR A 99 -6.03 -5.96 -4.88
C THR A 99 -6.22 -6.61 -3.50
N ALA A 100 -5.67 -7.81 -3.30
CA ALA A 100 -5.75 -8.49 -2.01
C ALA A 100 -4.98 -7.73 -0.91
N ILE A 101 -3.78 -7.19 -1.22
CA ILE A 101 -3.03 -6.31 -0.32
C ILE A 101 -3.88 -5.08 0.04
N GLY A 102 -4.37 -4.37 -0.97
CA GLY A 102 -5.16 -3.15 -0.76
C GLY A 102 -6.40 -3.40 0.10
N LYS A 103 -7.15 -4.49 -0.14
CA LYS A 103 -8.31 -4.87 0.69
C LYS A 103 -7.92 -5.09 2.16
N ALA A 104 -6.84 -5.80 2.42
CA ALA A 104 -6.37 -6.05 3.78
C ALA A 104 -5.90 -4.75 4.49
N LEU A 105 -5.26 -3.83 3.76
CA LEU A 105 -4.88 -2.53 4.30
C LEU A 105 -6.09 -1.64 4.61
N LEU A 106 -7.11 -1.65 3.74
CA LEU A 106 -8.37 -0.92 3.98
C LEU A 106 -9.10 -1.48 5.21
N ALA A 107 -9.22 -2.81 5.33
CA ALA A 107 -9.79 -3.46 6.52
C ALA A 107 -9.03 -3.02 7.78
N ARG A 108 -7.68 -3.09 7.76
CA ARG A 108 -6.85 -2.63 8.87
C ARG A 108 -7.11 -1.17 9.24
N GLY A 109 -7.23 -0.31 8.23
CA GLY A 109 -7.46 1.12 8.44
C GLY A 109 -8.82 1.42 9.03
N PHE A 110 -9.88 0.87 8.47
CA PHE A 110 -11.25 1.15 8.91
C PHE A 110 -11.65 0.36 10.16
N GLU A 111 -11.30 -0.93 10.23
CA GLU A 111 -11.77 -1.81 11.29
C GLU A 111 -10.92 -1.72 12.56
N ASP A 112 -9.58 -1.62 12.45
CA ASP A 112 -8.70 -1.59 13.61
C ASP A 112 -8.30 -0.18 14.02
N LEU A 113 -7.87 0.65 13.05
CA LEU A 113 -7.40 2.01 13.33
C LEU A 113 -8.52 3.05 13.34
N LYS A 114 -9.75 2.66 12.99
CA LYS A 114 -10.94 3.51 12.97
C LYS A 114 -10.72 4.78 12.14
N LEU A 115 -10.03 4.67 11.03
CA LEU A 115 -9.86 5.78 10.10
C LEU A 115 -11.21 6.12 9.46
N HIS A 116 -11.38 7.38 9.08
CA HIS A 116 -12.58 7.87 8.40
C HIS A 116 -12.39 7.93 6.88
N ARG A 117 -11.17 8.20 6.43
CA ARG A 117 -10.82 8.31 5.03
C ARG A 117 -9.46 7.68 4.76
N ILE A 118 -9.37 6.90 3.69
CA ILE A 118 -8.10 6.36 3.22
C ILE A 118 -7.93 6.74 1.76
N HIS A 119 -6.76 7.25 1.41
CA HIS A 119 -6.42 7.60 0.03
C HIS A 119 -5.20 6.83 -0.46
N ALA A 120 -5.03 6.83 -1.76
CA ALA A 120 -3.86 6.33 -2.46
C ALA A 120 -3.61 7.15 -3.71
N THR A 121 -2.35 7.22 -4.14
CA THR A 121 -2.00 7.88 -5.39
C THR A 121 -1.28 6.91 -6.33
N CYS A 122 -1.41 7.15 -7.64
CA CYS A 122 -0.60 6.45 -8.63
C CYS A 122 -0.20 7.40 -9.77
N ASP A 123 0.87 7.05 -10.48
CA ASP A 123 1.25 7.70 -11.74
C ASP A 123 0.12 7.50 -12.76
N PRO A 124 -0.32 8.54 -13.50
CA PRO A 124 -1.36 8.40 -14.53
C PRO A 124 -1.07 7.33 -15.59
N ARG A 125 0.22 7.05 -15.83
CA ARG A 125 0.68 6.00 -16.75
C ARG A 125 0.61 4.59 -16.14
N ASN A 126 0.44 4.48 -14.81
CA ASN A 126 0.36 3.21 -14.11
C ASN A 126 -1.08 2.67 -14.10
N LEU A 127 -1.55 2.24 -15.27
CA LEU A 127 -2.90 1.70 -15.43
C LEU A 127 -3.16 0.46 -14.57
N GLY A 128 -2.10 -0.29 -14.23
CA GLY A 128 -2.20 -1.44 -13.32
C GLY A 128 -2.63 -1.02 -11.92
N SER A 129 -1.98 0.02 -11.37
CA SER A 129 -2.33 0.56 -10.06
C SER A 129 -3.72 1.20 -10.06
N ALA A 130 -4.06 2.01 -11.07
CA ALA A 130 -5.38 2.61 -11.19
C ALA A 130 -6.51 1.57 -11.19
N ARG A 131 -6.32 0.45 -11.93
CA ARG A 131 -7.28 -0.68 -11.93
C ARG A 131 -7.40 -1.35 -10.56
N VAL A 132 -6.30 -1.48 -9.82
CA VAL A 132 -6.34 -2.02 -8.45
C VAL A 132 -7.15 -1.08 -7.57
N LEU A 133 -6.88 0.22 -7.57
CA LEU A 133 -7.59 1.20 -6.75
C LEU A 133 -9.10 1.22 -7.05
N GLY A 134 -9.48 1.17 -8.33
CA GLY A 134 -10.89 1.03 -8.72
C GLY A 134 -11.53 -0.27 -8.20
N LYS A 135 -10.81 -1.42 -8.25
CA LYS A 135 -11.30 -2.71 -7.69
C LYS A 135 -11.42 -2.71 -6.17
N LEU A 136 -10.74 -1.80 -5.49
CA LEU A 136 -10.88 -1.58 -4.05
C LEU A 136 -12.13 -0.74 -3.69
N GLY A 137 -12.87 -0.26 -4.69
CA GLY A 137 -14.01 0.64 -4.48
C GLY A 137 -13.60 2.09 -4.22
N MET A 138 -12.33 2.44 -4.48
CA MET A 138 -11.86 3.81 -4.29
C MET A 138 -12.36 4.71 -5.42
N THR A 139 -12.89 5.87 -5.07
CA THR A 139 -13.35 6.91 -6.00
C THR A 139 -12.15 7.74 -6.47
N TRP A 140 -12.06 7.99 -7.78
CA TRP A 140 -11.09 8.94 -8.33
C TRP A 140 -11.53 10.37 -8.02
N GLU A 141 -10.64 11.17 -7.43
CA GLU A 141 -10.92 12.55 -7.02
C GLU A 141 -10.30 13.60 -7.93
N GLY A 142 -9.34 13.17 -8.76
CA GLY A 142 -8.70 14.10 -9.69
C GLY A 142 -7.21 13.85 -9.86
N ARG A 143 -6.61 14.69 -10.71
CA ARG A 143 -5.18 14.68 -11.00
C ARG A 143 -4.49 15.84 -10.30
N HIS A 144 -3.49 15.51 -9.52
CA HIS A 144 -2.58 16.47 -8.91
C HIS A 144 -1.34 16.62 -9.79
N ARG A 145 -1.01 17.84 -10.18
CA ARG A 145 0.11 18.10 -11.08
C ARG A 145 1.43 18.18 -10.32
N HIS A 146 2.49 17.59 -10.92
CA HIS A 146 3.88 17.71 -10.45
C HIS A 146 4.06 17.38 -8.96
N THR A 147 3.45 16.30 -8.49
CA THR A 147 3.46 15.91 -7.06
C THR A 147 4.70 15.12 -6.67
N ALA A 148 5.44 14.58 -7.64
CA ALA A 148 6.62 13.79 -7.36
C ALA A 148 7.67 13.96 -8.45
N LEU A 149 8.93 14.08 -8.03
CA LEU A 149 10.07 14.02 -8.95
C LEU A 149 10.54 12.57 -9.03
N ILE A 150 10.44 11.99 -10.20
CA ILE A 150 10.93 10.64 -10.50
C ILE A 150 12.04 10.70 -11.55
N ARG A 151 12.58 9.54 -11.97
CA ARG A 151 13.76 9.47 -12.85
C ARG A 151 13.60 10.17 -14.20
N ASP A 152 12.39 10.21 -14.74
CA ASP A 152 12.07 10.84 -16.04
C ASP A 152 11.44 12.23 -15.91
N GLY A 153 11.54 12.85 -14.72
CA GLY A 153 11.08 14.22 -14.47
C GLY A 153 9.91 14.32 -13.49
N TRP A 154 9.26 15.48 -13.47
CA TRP A 154 8.08 15.71 -12.65
C TRP A 154 6.91 14.86 -13.14
N ARG A 155 6.28 14.17 -12.21
CA ARG A 155 5.16 13.31 -12.46
C ARG A 155 3.89 13.85 -11.78
N ASP A 156 2.77 13.72 -12.47
CA ASP A 156 1.44 13.91 -11.89
C ASP A 156 1.04 12.69 -11.06
N SER A 157 0.04 12.88 -10.21
CA SER A 157 -0.58 11.77 -9.46
C SER A 157 -2.09 11.78 -9.63
N GLU A 158 -2.64 10.63 -10.00
CA GLU A 158 -4.06 10.37 -9.86
C GLU A 158 -4.35 10.11 -8.38
N MET A 159 -5.30 10.83 -7.82
CA MET A 159 -5.75 10.70 -6.43
C MET A 159 -7.00 9.82 -6.38
N PHE A 160 -6.96 8.80 -5.54
CA PHE A 160 -8.10 7.94 -5.24
C PHE A 160 -8.35 7.90 -3.74
N SER A 161 -9.61 7.78 -3.33
CA SER A 161 -9.96 7.64 -1.93
C SER A 161 -11.19 6.79 -1.71
N ILE A 162 -11.36 6.35 -0.48
CA ILE A 162 -12.57 5.70 0.02
C ILE A 162 -12.84 6.21 1.44
N ILE A 163 -14.10 6.49 1.77
CA ILE A 163 -14.52 6.89 3.11
C ILE A 163 -15.15 5.72 3.86
N GLU A 164 -15.24 5.85 5.17
CA GLU A 164 -15.73 4.81 6.08
C GLU A 164 -17.11 4.26 5.70
N ASP A 165 -18.03 5.14 5.28
CA ASP A 165 -19.39 4.73 4.92
C ASP A 165 -19.42 3.94 3.60
N GLU A 166 -18.59 4.31 2.61
CA GLU A 166 -18.44 3.56 1.36
C GLU A 166 -17.84 2.17 1.62
N TRP A 167 -16.82 2.09 2.49
CA TRP A 167 -16.24 0.81 2.91
C TRP A 167 -17.27 -0.11 3.54
N ARG A 168 -18.09 0.41 4.46
CA ARG A 168 -19.16 -0.35 5.10
C ARG A 168 -20.23 -0.85 4.13
N ALA A 169 -20.54 -0.06 3.11
CA ALA A 169 -21.53 -0.42 2.10
C ALA A 169 -21.08 -1.61 1.21
N VAL A 170 -19.78 -1.74 0.95
CA VAL A 170 -19.23 -2.81 0.10
C VAL A 170 -18.73 -4.02 0.89
N THR A 171 -18.63 -3.90 2.22
CA THR A 171 -18.18 -4.98 3.11
C THR A 171 -19.36 -5.34 4.05
N PRO A 172 -20.14 -6.39 3.73
CA PRO A 172 -21.23 -6.79 4.63
C PRO A 172 -20.70 -7.05 6.04
N SER A 173 -21.26 -6.37 7.02
CA SER A 173 -20.93 -6.56 8.43
C SER A 173 -21.16 -8.02 8.82
N SER A 174 -20.12 -8.71 9.27
CA SER A 174 -20.21 -10.02 9.94
C SER A 174 -20.74 -9.89 11.38
N ARG A 175 -21.59 -8.89 11.64
CA ARG A 175 -22.23 -8.74 12.94
C ARG A 175 -23.45 -9.67 12.97
N PRO A 176 -23.51 -10.65 13.91
CA PRO A 176 -24.73 -11.43 14.11
C PRO A 176 -25.86 -10.48 14.54
N PRO A 177 -27.11 -10.73 14.14
CA PRO A 177 -28.24 -9.96 14.62
C PRO A 177 -28.29 -10.06 16.13
N HIS A 178 -28.37 -8.92 16.80
CA HIS A 178 -28.62 -8.86 18.22
C HIS A 178 -30.05 -9.45 18.45
N GLY A 179 -30.12 -10.66 19.03
CA GLY A 179 -31.34 -11.21 19.61
C GLY A 179 -31.55 -10.60 20.97
#